data_ff1a206321b3a5774698e8558276d102
#
_entry.id   ff1a206321b3a5774698e8558276d102
#
_cell.length_a   1.000
_cell.length_b   1.000
_cell.length_c   1.000
_cell.angle_alpha   90.00
_cell.angle_beta   90.00
_cell.angle_gamma   90.00
#
_symmetry.space_group_name_H-M   'P 1'
#
loop_
_entity.id
_entity.type
_entity.pdbx_description
1 polymer ?
#
loop_
_entity_poly.entity_id
_entity_poly.type
_entity_poly.pdbx_seq_one_letter_code
_entity_poly.pdbx_strand_id
1 'polypeptide(L)'
;MDTASTLTRATATLLAALAIQPGTTPPEPIEVAATKATQVVEIVVDAQAGWAIERFDLAGLEFPEVSVLFHETKDACQDNVGLYTGDTIHVCIRADGTYRDKVLLHELGHAWAARNLDDAQRQTFLELRGLGAWNDSGTDWGERGFEQAAEILAWGLLEIPTTPAQISTNDCESLTEAYEILVGAGVPRQQVCG
;
A
#
# COMPACT_ATOMS: atom_id res chain seq x y z
N MET A 1 27.64 24.40 -30.56
CA MET A 1 26.75 25.16 -31.51
C MET A 1 25.33 24.84 -31.07
N ASP A 2 24.85 25.71 -30.22
CA ASP A 2 23.51 25.61 -29.61
C ASP A 2 22.46 26.21 -30.54
N THR A 3 21.36 25.50 -30.76
CA THR A 3 20.18 26.08 -31.35
C THR A 3 18.99 25.80 -30.42
N ALA A 4 18.75 26.75 -29.50
CA ALA A 4 17.53 26.82 -28.71
C ALA A 4 16.38 27.29 -29.59
N SER A 5 15.32 26.49 -29.71
CA SER A 5 14.08 26.85 -30.42
C SER A 5 13.06 27.35 -29.41
N THR A 6 12.84 28.67 -29.40
CA THR A 6 11.87 29.35 -28.54
C THR A 6 10.51 29.34 -29.25
N LEU A 7 9.52 28.62 -28.70
CA LEU A 7 8.12 28.69 -29.16
C LEU A 7 7.40 29.82 -28.40
N THR A 8 7.12 30.91 -29.11
CA THR A 8 6.28 32.03 -28.64
C THR A 8 4.81 31.68 -28.84
N ARG A 9 4.05 31.52 -27.76
CA ARG A 9 2.58 31.42 -27.82
C ARG A 9 1.98 32.82 -27.88
N ALA A 10 1.30 33.13 -28.97
CA ALA A 10 0.48 34.32 -29.12
C ALA A 10 -0.91 34.08 -28.51
N THR A 11 -1.25 34.81 -27.47
CA THR A 11 -2.60 34.88 -26.89
C THR A 11 -3.38 35.97 -27.62
N ALA A 12 -4.38 35.58 -28.41
CA ALA A 12 -5.33 36.52 -29.02
C ALA A 12 -6.44 36.83 -28.02
N THR A 13 -6.47 38.06 -27.51
CA THR A 13 -7.57 38.56 -26.65
C THR A 13 -8.67 39.12 -27.58
N LEU A 14 -9.80 38.43 -27.63
CA LEU A 14 -11.02 38.94 -28.32
C LEU A 14 -11.79 39.86 -27.38
N LEU A 15 -11.74 41.15 -27.59
CA LEU A 15 -12.61 42.14 -26.94
C LEU A 15 -13.94 42.17 -27.67
N ALA A 16 -14.99 41.57 -27.11
CA ALA A 16 -16.37 41.79 -27.58
C ALA A 16 -16.96 42.97 -26.83
N ALA A 17 -17.20 44.05 -27.57
CA ALA A 17 -17.94 45.23 -27.09
C ALA A 17 -19.44 44.89 -27.02
N LEU A 18 -19.99 44.70 -25.80
CA LEU A 18 -21.44 44.63 -25.61
C LEU A 18 -22.03 46.02 -25.57
N ALA A 19 -22.92 46.33 -26.53
CA ALA A 19 -23.77 47.50 -26.51
C ALA A 19 -24.85 47.33 -25.40
N ILE A 20 -24.81 48.21 -24.40
CA ILE A 20 -25.79 48.24 -23.31
C ILE A 20 -27.06 48.93 -23.83
N GLN A 21 -28.17 48.19 -23.95
CA GLN A 21 -29.50 48.77 -24.18
C GLN A 21 -30.10 49.16 -22.81
N PRO A 22 -30.62 50.40 -22.66
CA PRO A 22 -31.28 50.80 -21.43
C PRO A 22 -32.71 50.25 -21.42
N GLY A 23 -33.05 49.44 -20.43
CA GLY A 23 -34.43 49.07 -20.12
C GLY A 23 -34.76 47.61 -19.85
N THR A 24 -33.80 46.75 -19.67
CA THR A 24 -34.09 45.38 -19.23
C THR A 24 -33.61 45.14 -17.80
N THR A 25 -34.56 44.83 -16.91
CA THR A 25 -34.30 44.36 -15.54
C THR A 25 -33.34 43.15 -15.61
N PRO A 26 -32.25 43.11 -14.82
CA PRO A 26 -31.38 41.95 -14.82
C PRO A 26 -32.17 40.71 -14.41
N PRO A 27 -32.02 39.57 -15.09
CA PRO A 27 -32.59 38.32 -14.61
C PRO A 27 -31.97 37.96 -13.25
N GLU A 28 -32.82 37.52 -12.32
CA GLU A 28 -32.35 37.00 -11.05
C GLU A 28 -31.30 35.93 -11.29
N PRO A 29 -30.24 35.87 -10.42
CA PRO A 29 -29.22 34.83 -10.54
C PRO A 29 -29.90 33.50 -10.33
N ILE A 30 -29.88 32.64 -11.34
CA ILE A 30 -30.25 31.23 -11.21
C ILE A 30 -29.22 30.60 -10.27
N GLU A 31 -29.65 30.31 -9.06
CA GLU A 31 -28.88 29.53 -8.12
C GLU A 31 -28.75 28.10 -8.69
N VAL A 32 -27.66 27.86 -9.44
CA VAL A 32 -27.30 26.51 -9.87
C VAL A 32 -26.90 25.77 -8.63
N ALA A 33 -27.86 24.98 -8.10
CA ALA A 33 -27.56 24.02 -7.05
C ALA A 33 -26.37 23.17 -7.55
N ALA A 34 -25.21 23.33 -6.90
CA ALA A 34 -24.07 22.50 -7.14
C ALA A 34 -24.45 21.08 -6.79
N THR A 35 -24.86 20.32 -7.79
CA THR A 35 -25.03 18.88 -7.67
C THR A 35 -23.65 18.33 -7.32
N LYS A 36 -23.48 17.94 -6.07
CA LYS A 36 -22.31 17.20 -5.62
C LYS A 36 -22.23 15.97 -6.53
N ALA A 37 -21.37 16.05 -7.54
CA ALA A 37 -21.02 14.88 -8.32
C ALA A 37 -20.44 13.88 -7.33
N THR A 38 -21.21 12.86 -7.00
CA THR A 38 -20.72 11.67 -6.33
C THR A 38 -19.71 11.08 -7.33
N GLN A 39 -18.42 11.33 -7.11
CA GLN A 39 -17.39 10.59 -7.80
C GLN A 39 -17.60 9.14 -7.38
N VAL A 40 -18.15 8.35 -8.28
CA VAL A 40 -18.05 6.91 -8.22
C VAL A 40 -16.57 6.64 -8.43
N VAL A 41 -15.83 6.44 -7.34
CA VAL A 41 -14.49 5.87 -7.39
C VAL A 41 -14.73 4.44 -7.82
N GLU A 42 -14.59 4.19 -9.12
CA GLU A 42 -14.51 2.85 -9.65
C GLU A 42 -13.22 2.26 -9.06
N ILE A 43 -13.36 1.42 -8.03
CA ILE A 43 -12.25 0.64 -7.50
C ILE A 43 -11.95 -0.37 -8.61
N VAL A 44 -11.06 -0.01 -9.52
CA VAL A 44 -10.42 -0.97 -10.40
C VAL A 44 -9.53 -1.81 -9.50
N VAL A 45 -10.08 -2.94 -9.02
CA VAL A 45 -9.28 -3.96 -8.35
C VAL A 45 -8.34 -4.49 -9.42
N ASP A 46 -7.09 -4.03 -9.42
CA ASP A 46 -6.03 -4.57 -10.25
C ASP A 46 -6.00 -6.09 -10.03
N ALA A 47 -5.71 -6.85 -11.09
CA ALA A 47 -5.62 -8.30 -11.03
C ALA A 47 -4.69 -8.79 -9.90
N GLN A 48 -3.68 -8.00 -9.53
CA GLN A 48 -2.80 -8.28 -8.39
C GLN A 48 -3.46 -8.06 -7.03
N ALA A 49 -4.28 -7.03 -6.88
CA ALA A 49 -5.06 -6.86 -5.66
C ALA A 49 -6.05 -8.02 -5.49
N GLY A 50 -6.69 -8.46 -6.59
CA GLY A 50 -7.55 -9.64 -6.59
C GLY A 50 -6.82 -10.93 -6.17
N TRP A 51 -5.59 -11.12 -6.67
CA TRP A 51 -4.75 -12.22 -6.24
C TRP A 51 -4.39 -12.14 -4.74
N ALA A 52 -4.04 -10.98 -4.23
CA ALA A 52 -3.72 -10.82 -2.81
C ALA A 52 -4.93 -11.09 -1.91
N ILE A 53 -6.14 -10.64 -2.30
CA ILE A 53 -7.39 -10.96 -1.59
C ILE A 53 -7.55 -12.48 -1.48
N GLU A 54 -7.39 -13.21 -2.59
CA GLU A 54 -7.45 -14.67 -2.59
C GLU A 54 -6.45 -15.32 -1.63
N ARG A 55 -5.22 -14.75 -1.49
CA ARG A 55 -4.23 -15.27 -0.52
C ARG A 55 -4.69 -15.10 0.92
N PHE A 56 -5.26 -13.95 1.26
CA PHE A 56 -5.84 -13.70 2.59
C PHE A 56 -7.02 -14.64 2.86
N ASP A 57 -7.94 -14.81 1.92
CA ASP A 57 -9.09 -15.71 2.03
C ASP A 57 -8.66 -17.17 2.27
N LEU A 58 -7.65 -17.67 1.54
CA LEU A 58 -7.11 -19.01 1.71
C LEU A 58 -6.47 -19.23 3.08
N ALA A 59 -5.97 -18.18 3.70
CA ALA A 59 -5.44 -18.21 5.06
C ALA A 59 -6.51 -17.99 6.14
N GLY A 60 -7.77 -17.74 5.74
CA GLY A 60 -8.85 -17.38 6.66
C GLY A 60 -8.68 -16.01 7.30
N LEU A 61 -7.94 -15.11 6.66
CA LEU A 61 -7.67 -13.76 7.14
C LEU A 61 -8.58 -12.75 6.45
N GLU A 62 -9.07 -11.78 7.21
CA GLU A 62 -9.78 -10.64 6.65
C GLU A 62 -8.79 -9.73 5.89
N PHE A 63 -9.11 -9.40 4.63
CA PHE A 63 -8.31 -8.49 3.84
C PHE A 63 -8.42 -7.07 4.42
N PRO A 64 -7.29 -6.36 4.67
CA PRO A 64 -7.35 -5.04 5.27
C PRO A 64 -8.01 -4.02 4.32
N GLU A 65 -8.89 -3.16 4.87
CA GLU A 65 -9.50 -2.06 4.12
C GLU A 65 -8.47 -0.97 3.81
N VAL A 66 -7.79 -1.10 2.68
CA VAL A 66 -6.75 -0.17 2.20
C VAL A 66 -6.86 0.05 0.70
N SER A 67 -6.39 1.20 0.24
CA SER A 67 -6.14 1.44 -1.19
C SER A 67 -4.78 0.88 -1.58
N VAL A 68 -4.68 0.24 -2.74
CA VAL A 68 -3.40 -0.24 -3.29
C VAL A 68 -3.08 0.53 -4.56
N LEU A 69 -1.90 1.17 -4.60
CA LEU A 69 -1.41 1.95 -5.71
C LEU A 69 -0.07 1.42 -6.22
N PHE A 70 0.00 1.15 -7.52
CA PHE A 70 1.23 0.71 -8.18
C PHE A 70 1.92 1.89 -8.87
N HIS A 71 3.23 2.02 -8.70
CA HIS A 71 4.03 3.10 -9.24
C HIS A 71 5.18 2.57 -10.08
N GLU A 72 5.53 3.30 -11.15
CA GLU A 72 6.67 2.95 -12.00
C GLU A 72 8.01 3.40 -11.40
N THR A 73 8.00 4.34 -10.47
CA THR A 73 9.19 4.89 -9.81
C THR A 73 9.07 4.79 -8.29
N LYS A 74 10.19 4.95 -7.58
CA LYS A 74 10.26 4.86 -6.13
C LYS A 74 9.88 6.16 -5.39
N ASP A 75 9.59 7.24 -6.10
CA ASP A 75 9.32 8.56 -5.51
C ASP A 75 8.16 8.52 -4.51
N ALA A 76 7.07 7.81 -4.86
CA ALA A 76 5.91 7.65 -3.99
C ALA A 76 6.19 6.79 -2.74
N CYS A 77 7.25 5.98 -2.76
CA CYS A 77 7.68 5.11 -1.67
C CYS A 77 8.93 5.62 -0.94
N GLN A 78 9.29 6.89 -1.09
CA GLN A 78 10.46 7.48 -0.41
C GLN A 78 11.75 6.65 -0.63
N ASP A 79 12.02 6.28 -1.88
CA ASP A 79 13.12 5.42 -2.35
C ASP A 79 13.03 3.93 -1.93
N ASN A 80 11.98 3.51 -1.22
CA ASN A 80 11.70 2.10 -0.93
C ASN A 80 10.99 1.40 -2.11
N VAL A 81 10.82 0.11 -2.01
CA VAL A 81 10.09 -0.71 -3.00
C VAL A 81 8.60 -0.81 -2.68
N GLY A 82 8.22 -0.62 -1.42
CA GLY A 82 6.86 -0.55 -0.91
C GLY A 82 6.77 0.48 0.21
N LEU A 83 5.55 0.95 0.51
CA LEU A 83 5.29 1.87 1.62
C LEU A 83 3.82 1.77 2.04
N TYR A 84 3.59 1.46 3.31
CA TYR A 84 2.29 1.55 3.97
C TYR A 84 2.14 2.88 4.70
N THR A 85 1.05 3.60 4.46
CA THR A 85 0.78 4.94 5.04
C THR A 85 -0.48 4.99 5.91
N GLY A 86 -0.98 3.85 6.42
CA GLY A 86 -2.15 3.75 7.30
C GLY A 86 -3.44 3.35 6.57
N ASP A 87 -3.77 3.96 5.46
CA ASP A 87 -4.95 3.66 4.62
C ASP A 87 -4.59 3.33 3.17
N THR A 88 -3.32 3.52 2.80
CA THR A 88 -2.85 3.33 1.43
C THR A 88 -1.54 2.54 1.42
N ILE A 89 -1.47 1.60 0.49
CA ILE A 89 -0.27 0.84 0.16
C ILE A 89 0.25 1.34 -1.19
N HIS A 90 1.51 1.71 -1.23
CA HIS A 90 2.23 2.05 -2.44
C HIS A 90 3.20 0.92 -2.78
N VAL A 91 3.13 0.39 -3.99
CA VAL A 91 4.08 -0.60 -4.52
C VAL A 91 4.87 0.06 -5.63
N CYS A 92 6.16 0.29 -5.40
CA CYS A 92 7.05 1.10 -6.24
C CYS A 92 8.12 0.25 -6.91
N ILE A 93 7.69 -0.82 -7.55
CA ILE A 93 8.58 -1.76 -8.20
C ILE A 93 8.06 -2.10 -9.60
N ARG A 94 8.93 -1.97 -10.61
CA ARG A 94 8.60 -2.29 -12.01
C ARG A 94 8.67 -3.79 -12.32
N ALA A 95 9.34 -4.57 -11.46
CA ALA A 95 9.46 -6.01 -11.66
C ALA A 95 8.09 -6.68 -11.54
N ASP A 96 7.79 -7.55 -12.47
CA ASP A 96 6.64 -8.46 -12.38
C ASP A 96 7.03 -9.73 -11.60
N GLY A 97 6.00 -10.49 -11.17
CA GLY A 97 6.17 -11.80 -10.57
C GLY A 97 6.45 -11.78 -9.07
N THR A 98 7.02 -12.87 -8.56
CA THR A 98 7.11 -13.22 -7.12
C THR A 98 7.67 -12.11 -6.24
N TYR A 99 8.61 -11.30 -6.74
CA TYR A 99 9.16 -10.22 -5.90
C TYR A 99 8.16 -9.08 -5.68
N ARG A 100 7.38 -8.70 -6.70
CA ARG A 100 6.31 -7.71 -6.56
C ARG A 100 5.19 -8.22 -5.68
N ASP A 101 4.83 -9.50 -5.82
CA ASP A 101 3.84 -10.16 -5.00
C ASP A 101 4.28 -10.18 -3.52
N LYS A 102 5.56 -10.46 -3.26
CA LYS A 102 6.13 -10.41 -1.92
C LYS A 102 6.05 -9.01 -1.32
N VAL A 103 6.44 -7.97 -2.08
CA VAL A 103 6.35 -6.58 -1.61
C VAL A 103 4.91 -6.20 -1.30
N LEU A 104 3.95 -6.53 -2.18
CA LEU A 104 2.54 -6.26 -1.92
C LEU A 104 2.04 -6.94 -0.65
N LEU A 105 2.34 -8.23 -0.46
CA LEU A 105 1.94 -8.97 0.74
C LEU A 105 2.63 -8.43 2.01
N HIS A 106 3.87 -7.95 1.92
CA HIS A 106 4.57 -7.32 3.03
C HIS A 106 3.85 -6.02 3.48
N GLU A 107 3.53 -5.14 2.54
CA GLU A 107 2.80 -3.90 2.87
C GLU A 107 1.37 -4.17 3.36
N LEU A 108 0.70 -5.19 2.81
CA LEU A 108 -0.58 -5.68 3.33
C LEU A 108 -0.42 -6.28 4.73
N GLY A 109 0.71 -6.91 5.03
CA GLY A 109 1.07 -7.40 6.35
C GLY A 109 1.13 -6.28 7.39
N HIS A 110 1.72 -5.14 7.05
CA HIS A 110 1.69 -3.95 7.91
C HIS A 110 0.26 -3.48 8.18
N ALA A 111 -0.55 -3.37 7.12
CA ALA A 111 -1.93 -2.92 7.24
C ALA A 111 -2.78 -3.88 8.09
N TRP A 112 -2.57 -5.18 7.91
CA TRP A 112 -3.27 -6.23 8.67
C TRP A 112 -2.84 -6.21 10.14
N ALA A 113 -1.54 -6.21 10.42
CA ALA A 113 -1.00 -6.20 11.79
C ALA A 113 -1.42 -4.95 12.58
N ALA A 114 -1.49 -3.80 11.93
CA ALA A 114 -1.94 -2.56 12.55
C ALA A 114 -3.40 -2.62 13.04
N ARG A 115 -4.26 -3.42 12.37
CA ARG A 115 -5.70 -3.52 12.66
C ARG A 115 -6.08 -4.70 13.55
N ASN A 116 -5.30 -5.78 13.47
CA ASN A 116 -5.69 -7.06 14.07
C ASN A 116 -4.88 -7.45 15.30
N LEU A 117 -3.65 -6.92 15.46
CA LEU A 117 -2.83 -7.25 16.62
C LEU A 117 -3.05 -6.25 17.76
N ASP A 118 -3.41 -6.76 18.92
CA ASP A 118 -3.40 -5.98 20.16
C ASP A 118 -1.98 -5.91 20.78
N ASP A 119 -1.84 -5.13 21.85
CA ASP A 119 -0.53 -4.95 22.49
C ASP A 119 -0.01 -6.24 23.15
N ALA A 120 -0.89 -7.12 23.61
CA ALA A 120 -0.47 -8.40 24.22
C ALA A 120 0.06 -9.36 23.16
N GLN A 121 -0.59 -9.43 21.98
CA GLN A 121 -0.12 -10.24 20.86
C GLN A 121 1.23 -9.72 20.33
N ARG A 122 1.37 -8.38 20.18
CA ARG A 122 2.65 -7.77 19.79
C ARG A 122 3.76 -8.09 20.78
N GLN A 123 3.47 -8.01 22.07
CA GLN A 123 4.45 -8.35 23.12
C GLN A 123 4.85 -9.81 23.05
N THR A 124 3.90 -10.74 22.91
CA THR A 124 4.18 -12.18 22.76
C THR A 124 5.04 -12.46 21.54
N PHE A 125 4.74 -11.79 20.41
CA PHE A 125 5.53 -11.89 19.19
C PHE A 125 6.97 -11.37 19.38
N LEU A 126 7.15 -10.22 20.05
CA LEU A 126 8.46 -9.66 20.36
C LEU A 126 9.29 -10.62 21.23
N GLU A 127 8.68 -11.20 22.26
CA GLU A 127 9.32 -12.16 23.15
C GLU A 127 9.76 -13.42 22.41
N LEU A 128 8.88 -14.00 21.58
CA LEU A 128 9.24 -15.16 20.75
C LEU A 128 10.41 -14.88 19.82
N ARG A 129 10.37 -13.70 19.16
CA ARG A 129 11.39 -13.31 18.17
C ARG A 129 12.68 -12.73 18.80
N GLY A 130 12.69 -12.50 20.12
CA GLY A 130 13.83 -11.91 20.84
C GLY A 130 14.06 -10.43 20.48
N LEU A 131 13.01 -9.70 20.14
CA LEU A 131 13.06 -8.31 19.64
C LEU A 131 12.83 -7.31 20.78
N GLY A 132 13.53 -6.17 20.70
CA GLY A 132 13.44 -5.14 21.74
C GLY A 132 12.32 -4.14 21.54
N ALA A 133 11.80 -3.98 20.32
CA ALA A 133 10.81 -2.96 20.01
C ALA A 133 9.90 -3.37 18.84
N TRP A 134 8.62 -2.94 18.90
CA TRP A 134 7.68 -3.15 17.82
C TRP A 134 8.00 -2.29 16.60
N ASN A 135 8.12 -0.98 16.78
CA ASN A 135 8.45 -0.05 15.71
C ASN A 135 9.25 1.14 16.27
N ASP A 136 10.56 1.01 16.28
CA ASP A 136 11.49 2.05 16.73
C ASP A 136 12.42 2.42 15.57
N SER A 137 12.45 3.70 15.20
CA SER A 137 13.27 4.22 14.10
C SER A 137 14.78 4.14 14.37
N GLY A 138 15.19 4.00 15.65
CA GLY A 138 16.59 3.79 16.04
C GLY A 138 17.07 2.35 15.92
N THR A 139 16.15 1.41 15.67
CA THR A 139 16.42 -0.02 15.52
C THR A 139 16.58 -0.37 14.05
N ASP A 140 17.50 -1.28 13.72
CA ASP A 140 17.67 -1.78 12.36
C ASP A 140 16.38 -2.39 11.81
N TRP A 141 16.15 -2.27 10.51
CA TRP A 141 14.91 -2.69 9.85
C TRP A 141 14.50 -4.12 10.24
N GLY A 142 15.39 -5.08 10.09
CA GLY A 142 15.12 -6.48 10.37
C GLY A 142 14.97 -6.85 11.87
N GLU A 143 15.24 -5.92 12.77
CA GLU A 143 15.11 -6.09 14.22
C GLU A 143 13.85 -5.41 14.78
N ARG A 144 12.99 -4.84 13.92
CA ARG A 144 11.70 -4.27 14.32
C ARG A 144 10.61 -5.31 14.24
N GLY A 145 9.83 -5.45 15.30
CA GLY A 145 8.69 -6.40 15.33
C GLY A 145 7.68 -6.14 14.22
N PHE A 146 7.43 -4.87 13.88
CA PHE A 146 6.53 -4.45 12.82
C PHE A 146 6.97 -4.97 11.44
N GLU A 147 8.25 -4.89 11.12
CA GLU A 147 8.82 -5.39 9.87
C GLU A 147 8.88 -6.91 9.82
N GLN A 148 9.28 -7.54 10.93
CA GLN A 148 9.30 -9.01 11.02
C GLN A 148 7.89 -9.60 10.90
N ALA A 149 6.89 -8.98 11.52
CA ALA A 149 5.50 -9.44 11.41
C ALA A 149 4.98 -9.36 9.99
N ALA A 150 5.24 -8.26 9.27
CA ALA A 150 4.88 -8.08 7.87
C ALA A 150 5.59 -9.09 6.96
N GLU A 151 6.90 -9.30 7.16
CA GLU A 151 7.71 -10.25 6.39
C GLU A 151 7.26 -11.71 6.61
N ILE A 152 6.92 -12.09 7.86
CA ILE A 152 6.45 -13.44 8.21
C ILE A 152 5.03 -13.68 7.69
N LEU A 153 4.16 -12.67 7.75
CA LEU A 153 2.83 -12.78 7.16
C LEU A 153 2.92 -12.93 5.63
N ALA A 154 3.74 -12.11 4.96
CA ALA A 154 3.98 -12.24 3.52
C ALA A 154 4.53 -13.63 3.17
N TRP A 155 5.50 -14.14 3.94
CA TRP A 155 6.06 -15.47 3.78
C TRP A 155 4.98 -16.56 3.85
N GLY A 156 4.10 -16.51 4.83
CA GLY A 156 3.02 -17.51 4.99
C GLY A 156 1.98 -17.48 3.87
N LEU A 157 1.75 -16.31 3.25
CA LEU A 157 0.73 -16.10 2.22
C LEU A 157 1.25 -16.31 0.79
N LEU A 158 2.56 -16.24 0.55
CA LEU A 158 3.13 -16.38 -0.79
C LEU A 158 2.77 -17.72 -1.43
N GLU A 159 2.39 -17.66 -2.72
CA GLU A 159 2.09 -18.86 -3.51
C GLU A 159 3.36 -19.60 -3.91
N ILE A 160 4.39 -18.87 -4.34
CA ILE A 160 5.70 -19.41 -4.66
C ILE A 160 6.57 -19.23 -3.42
N PRO A 161 6.94 -20.33 -2.73
CA PRO A 161 7.69 -20.24 -1.50
C PRO A 161 9.04 -19.54 -1.68
N THR A 162 9.33 -18.58 -0.81
CA THR A 162 10.62 -17.89 -0.73
C THR A 162 11.06 -17.78 0.71
N THR A 163 12.37 -17.83 0.96
CA THR A 163 12.90 -17.56 2.30
C THR A 163 12.66 -16.08 2.66
N PRO A 164 12.23 -15.79 3.89
CA PRO A 164 12.17 -14.40 4.38
C PRO A 164 13.55 -13.75 4.30
N ALA A 165 13.59 -12.50 3.86
CA ALA A 165 14.83 -11.77 3.72
C ALA A 165 15.00 -10.76 4.88
N GLN A 166 16.25 -10.49 5.25
CA GLN A 166 16.62 -9.40 6.17
C GLN A 166 16.09 -9.50 7.60
N ILE A 167 15.52 -10.64 7.99
CA ILE A 167 15.14 -10.93 9.39
C ILE A 167 15.97 -12.06 9.96
N SER A 168 16.18 -12.03 11.27
CA SER A 168 16.89 -13.10 12.00
C SER A 168 15.98 -14.31 12.23
N THR A 169 16.58 -15.45 12.59
CA THR A 169 15.86 -16.68 13.02
C THR A 169 14.84 -17.15 11.98
N ASN A 170 15.34 -17.57 10.80
CA ASN A 170 14.54 -17.95 9.62
C ASN A 170 14.32 -19.47 9.48
N ASP A 171 14.63 -20.27 10.51
CA ASP A 171 14.29 -21.69 10.48
C ASP A 171 12.78 -21.92 10.48
N CYS A 172 12.34 -23.07 9.96
CA CYS A 172 10.93 -23.36 9.76
C CYS A 172 10.11 -23.40 11.05
N GLU A 173 10.69 -23.87 12.15
CA GLU A 173 10.01 -23.95 13.45
C GLU A 173 9.71 -22.55 13.96
N SER A 174 10.71 -21.67 14.01
CA SER A 174 10.58 -20.27 14.45
C SER A 174 9.64 -19.45 13.58
N LEU A 175 9.68 -19.64 12.26
CA LEU A 175 8.78 -18.91 11.34
C LEU A 175 7.34 -19.40 11.47
N THR A 176 7.12 -20.71 11.60
CA THR A 176 5.77 -21.27 11.77
C THR A 176 5.15 -20.82 13.08
N GLU A 177 5.89 -20.92 14.19
CA GLU A 177 5.41 -20.47 15.50
C GLU A 177 5.09 -18.96 15.51
N ALA A 178 5.95 -18.16 14.89
CA ALA A 178 5.72 -16.73 14.77
C ALA A 178 4.46 -16.40 13.92
N TYR A 179 4.26 -17.12 12.81
CA TYR A 179 3.05 -16.98 11.99
C TYR A 179 1.80 -17.37 12.79
N GLU A 180 1.82 -18.47 13.54
CA GLU A 180 0.71 -18.93 14.37
C GLU A 180 0.35 -17.91 15.47
N ILE A 181 1.34 -17.25 16.07
CA ILE A 181 1.09 -16.16 17.04
C ILE A 181 0.40 -14.97 16.36
N LEU A 182 0.83 -14.61 15.14
CA LEU A 182 0.23 -13.50 14.42
C LEU A 182 -1.23 -13.77 14.05
N VAL A 183 -1.52 -14.93 13.45
CA VAL A 183 -2.80 -15.19 12.81
C VAL A 183 -3.72 -16.15 13.58
N GLY A 184 -3.23 -16.82 14.59
CA GLY A 184 -4.00 -17.81 15.36
C GLY A 184 -4.24 -19.13 14.63
N ALA A 185 -3.55 -19.37 13.51
CA ALA A 185 -3.68 -20.58 12.69
C ALA A 185 -2.35 -20.93 12.03
N GLY A 186 -2.16 -22.20 11.65
CA GLY A 186 -0.96 -22.63 10.92
C GLY A 186 -0.85 -22.05 9.53
N VAL A 187 0.36 -22.04 8.96
CA VAL A 187 0.59 -21.60 7.58
C VAL A 187 -0.28 -22.38 6.58
N PRO A 188 -0.95 -21.73 5.63
CA PRO A 188 -1.93 -22.37 4.76
C PRO A 188 -1.31 -23.36 3.77
N ARG A 189 0.00 -23.33 3.59
CA ARG A 189 0.76 -24.24 2.71
C ARG A 189 2.22 -24.38 3.17
N GLN A 190 2.91 -25.41 2.65
CA GLN A 190 4.32 -25.60 2.94
C GLN A 190 5.15 -24.46 2.35
N GLN A 191 5.98 -23.83 3.17
CA GLN A 191 6.88 -22.76 2.84
C GLN A 191 8.36 -23.18 2.87
N VAL A 192 9.25 -22.33 2.34
CA VAL A 192 10.72 -22.51 2.38
C VAL A 192 11.29 -21.62 3.49
N CYS A 193 12.28 -22.13 4.21
CA CYS A 193 12.93 -21.46 5.34
C CYS A 193 14.43 -21.31 5.09
N GLY A 194 15.11 -20.49 5.89
CA GLY A 194 16.57 -20.24 5.80
C GLY A 194 17.40 -21.18 6.64
#